data_87e25bd6e6bc42e9dd7161a2f3bd41e7
#
_entry.id   87e25bd6e6bc42e9dd7161a2f3bd41e7
#
_cell.length_a   1.000
_cell.length_b   1.000
_cell.length_c   1.000
_cell.angle_alpha   90.00
_cell.angle_beta   90.00
_cell.angle_gamma   90.00
#
_symmetry.space_group_name_H-M   'P 1'
#
loop_
_entity.id
_entity.type
_entity.pdbx_description
1 polymer ?
#
loop_
_entity_poly.entity_id
_entity_poly.type
_entity_poly.pdbx_seq_one_letter_code
_entity_poly.pdbx_strand_id
1 'polypeptide(L)'
;MGIISQEYGERAGMMASVMSASGTFISILCQLIAATSVIAVIFPNVSMSWALLGSAAFMIIYVVFGGTRGAGLVGMVKLALVYSSMILCGVLVLKMTGGLDGFVSMVNALETPNGEDFLNVFGRGVSREVGSCVAMIIGITTTQIYAQAICAARSDRVARWGTIGSALLIPIIGALGILVGLYMRAHYPDIVPKTALTQFVLLQMPDLLSGVILGTLFVTVVGSGAGLALGISTIINNDIVQVLGRKWVHAETRSRRIQILIVGVLMTAAFTCMMLETDVILNFAFLSMGLRGTVVFAPLCCALWLKNRIDARWALLAIVLGPFTEFILPVFIEMPFNPLFAGVGMTFLIMGAGLIRGRRSPLTRSM
;
A
#
# COMPACT_ATOMS: atom_id res chain seq x y z
N MET A 1 -10.14 -7.10 -10.37
CA MET A 1 -10.37 -6.66 -11.78
C MET A 1 -11.42 -7.52 -12.51
N GLY A 2 -11.57 -8.82 -12.23
CA GLY A 2 -12.55 -9.68 -12.90
C GLY A 2 -13.98 -9.15 -12.96
N ILE A 3 -14.48 -8.54 -11.89
CA ILE A 3 -15.83 -7.94 -11.86
C ILE A 3 -15.97 -6.79 -12.87
N ILE A 4 -14.95 -5.93 -12.97
CA ILE A 4 -14.94 -4.82 -13.93
C ILE A 4 -14.90 -5.36 -15.37
N SER A 5 -14.09 -6.40 -15.62
CA SER A 5 -14.01 -7.06 -16.94
C SER A 5 -15.33 -7.73 -17.31
N GLN A 6 -15.99 -8.41 -16.37
CA GLN A 6 -17.29 -9.05 -16.61
C GLN A 6 -18.39 -8.03 -16.92
N GLU A 7 -18.36 -6.88 -16.26
CA GLU A 7 -19.41 -5.86 -16.39
C GLU A 7 -19.19 -4.93 -17.59
N TYR A 8 -17.95 -4.44 -17.77
CA TYR A 8 -17.62 -3.42 -18.77
C TYR A 8 -16.77 -3.94 -19.93
N GLY A 9 -16.46 -5.24 -19.96
CA GLY A 9 -15.68 -5.88 -21.02
C GLY A 9 -14.17 -5.91 -20.74
N GLU A 10 -13.46 -6.75 -21.51
CA GLU A 10 -12.03 -7.04 -21.32
C GLU A 10 -11.14 -5.79 -21.40
N ARG A 11 -11.46 -4.83 -22.27
CA ARG A 11 -10.68 -3.59 -22.42
C ARG A 11 -10.71 -2.72 -21.16
N ALA A 12 -11.89 -2.59 -20.53
CA ALA A 12 -12.02 -1.84 -19.30
C ALA A 12 -11.31 -2.55 -18.14
N GLY A 13 -11.43 -3.88 -18.08
CA GLY A 13 -10.70 -4.70 -17.11
C GLY A 13 -9.19 -4.57 -17.26
N MET A 14 -8.67 -4.67 -18.49
CA MET A 14 -7.23 -4.53 -18.77
C MET A 14 -6.71 -3.13 -18.37
N MET A 15 -7.42 -2.07 -18.75
CA MET A 15 -7.02 -0.70 -18.40
C MET A 15 -7.01 -0.48 -16.88
N ALA A 16 -8.05 -0.95 -16.18
CA ALA A 16 -8.09 -0.92 -14.71
C ALA A 16 -6.94 -1.71 -14.09
N SER A 17 -6.59 -2.86 -14.66
CA SER A 17 -5.47 -3.69 -14.20
C SER A 17 -4.12 -2.97 -14.38
N VAL A 18 -3.87 -2.34 -15.52
CA VAL A 18 -2.64 -1.58 -15.79
C VAL A 18 -2.51 -0.41 -14.81
N MET A 19 -3.54 0.40 -14.68
CA MET A 19 -3.53 1.55 -13.78
C MET A 19 -3.41 1.14 -12.30
N SER A 20 -4.10 0.09 -11.88
CA SER A 20 -3.98 -0.46 -10.52
C SER A 20 -2.60 -1.06 -10.26
N ALA A 21 -1.98 -1.70 -11.26
CA ALA A 21 -0.61 -2.20 -11.18
C ALA A 21 0.40 -1.06 -10.96
N SER A 22 0.20 0.08 -11.64
CA SER A 22 1.05 1.28 -11.42
C SER A 22 0.96 1.78 -9.97
N GLY A 23 -0.25 1.86 -9.40
CA GLY A 23 -0.42 2.19 -7.97
C GLY A 23 0.24 1.16 -7.04
N THR A 24 0.13 -0.13 -7.35
CA THR A 24 0.77 -1.19 -6.58
C THR A 24 2.31 -1.13 -6.68
N PHE A 25 2.83 -0.72 -7.84
CA PHE A 25 4.27 -0.49 -8.04
C PHE A 25 4.81 0.59 -7.09
N ILE A 26 4.09 1.70 -6.93
CA ILE A 26 4.45 2.73 -5.93
C ILE A 26 4.48 2.14 -4.50
N SER A 27 3.57 1.23 -4.16
CA SER A 27 3.65 0.52 -2.86
C SER A 27 4.91 -0.33 -2.71
N ILE A 28 5.43 -0.94 -3.79
CA ILE A 28 6.69 -1.68 -3.76
C ILE A 28 7.85 -0.74 -3.47
N LEU A 29 7.87 0.47 -4.04
CA LEU A 29 8.89 1.48 -3.71
C LEU A 29 8.92 1.77 -2.21
N CYS A 30 7.73 1.96 -1.58
CA CYS A 30 7.64 2.14 -0.13
C CYS A 30 8.29 0.99 0.65
N GLN A 31 8.03 -0.24 0.25
CA GLN A 31 8.58 -1.42 0.91
C GLN A 31 10.10 -1.52 0.72
N LEU A 32 10.60 -1.21 -0.48
CA LEU A 32 12.03 -1.19 -0.74
C LEU A 32 12.76 -0.12 0.08
N ILE A 33 12.22 1.11 0.14
CA ILE A 33 12.78 2.20 0.95
C ILE A 33 12.79 1.81 2.43
N ALA A 34 11.71 1.21 2.93
CA ALA A 34 11.61 0.76 4.32
C ALA A 34 12.61 -0.37 4.62
N ALA A 35 12.74 -1.37 3.75
CA ALA A 35 13.73 -2.45 3.93
C ALA A 35 15.16 -1.91 3.89
N THR A 36 15.45 -1.00 2.97
CA THR A 36 16.76 -0.35 2.84
C THR A 36 17.10 0.46 4.08
N SER A 37 16.11 1.15 4.69
CA SER A 37 16.31 1.91 5.93
C SER A 37 16.75 1.00 7.09
N VAL A 38 16.22 -0.22 7.17
CA VAL A 38 16.64 -1.19 8.20
C VAL A 38 18.11 -1.62 7.95
N ILE A 39 18.47 -1.96 6.71
CA ILE A 39 19.85 -2.34 6.37
C ILE A 39 20.83 -1.19 6.64
N ALA A 40 20.49 0.03 6.22
CA ALA A 40 21.37 1.19 6.37
C ALA A 40 21.65 1.52 7.84
N VAL A 41 20.70 1.28 8.74
CA VAL A 41 20.87 1.50 10.19
C VAL A 41 21.72 0.38 10.82
N ILE A 42 21.56 -0.89 10.40
CA ILE A 42 22.33 -2.01 10.91
C ILE A 42 23.79 -1.99 10.38
N PHE A 43 23.96 -1.58 9.11
CA PHE A 43 25.24 -1.56 8.43
C PHE A 43 25.57 -0.16 7.88
N PRO A 44 25.99 0.79 8.74
CA PRO A 44 26.23 2.19 8.34
C PRO A 44 27.29 2.37 7.24
N ASN A 45 28.20 1.40 7.11
CA ASN A 45 29.27 1.41 6.11
C ASN A 45 28.84 0.93 4.71
N VAL A 46 27.62 0.39 4.58
CA VAL A 46 27.07 -0.05 3.30
C VAL A 46 26.45 1.13 2.57
N SER A 47 26.85 1.39 1.33
CA SER A 47 26.23 2.45 0.55
C SER A 47 24.74 2.18 0.32
N MET A 48 23.94 3.25 0.24
CA MET A 48 22.49 3.18 0.03
C MET A 48 22.10 2.31 -1.16
N SER A 49 22.87 2.38 -2.24
CA SER A 49 22.65 1.58 -3.46
C SER A 49 22.80 0.07 -3.20
N TRP A 50 23.84 -0.34 -2.46
CA TRP A 50 24.02 -1.75 -2.10
C TRP A 50 22.98 -2.26 -1.12
N ALA A 51 22.58 -1.42 -0.15
CA ALA A 51 21.49 -1.76 0.78
C ALA A 51 20.17 -1.96 0.03
N LEU A 52 19.91 -1.16 -0.98
CA LEU A 52 18.69 -1.23 -1.80
C LEU A 52 18.70 -2.47 -2.71
N LEU A 53 19.82 -2.75 -3.38
CA LEU A 53 19.97 -3.98 -4.19
C LEU A 53 19.87 -5.23 -3.32
N GLY A 54 20.46 -5.21 -2.14
CA GLY A 54 20.32 -6.28 -1.14
C GLY A 54 18.86 -6.50 -0.73
N SER A 55 18.12 -5.44 -0.43
CA SER A 55 16.69 -5.52 -0.10
C SER A 55 15.87 -6.11 -1.25
N ALA A 56 16.12 -5.68 -2.49
CA ALA A 56 15.46 -6.23 -3.67
C ALA A 56 15.82 -7.72 -3.87
N ALA A 57 17.08 -8.10 -3.69
CA ALA A 57 17.52 -9.49 -3.78
C ALA A 57 16.82 -10.37 -2.74
N PHE A 58 16.71 -9.92 -1.48
CA PHE A 58 15.96 -10.64 -0.45
C PHE A 58 14.46 -10.79 -0.79
N MET A 59 13.83 -9.76 -1.36
CA MET A 59 12.43 -9.85 -1.83
C MET A 59 12.29 -10.87 -2.96
N ILE A 60 13.22 -10.91 -3.92
CA ILE A 60 13.23 -11.88 -5.02
C ILE A 60 13.37 -13.30 -4.46
N ILE A 61 14.37 -13.53 -3.60
CA ILE A 61 14.59 -14.84 -2.97
C ILE A 61 13.35 -15.27 -2.20
N TYR A 62 12.78 -14.39 -1.38
CA TYR A 62 11.62 -14.69 -0.56
C TYR A 62 10.43 -15.15 -1.41
N VAL A 63 10.13 -14.49 -2.53
CA VAL A 63 8.93 -14.81 -3.33
C VAL A 63 9.16 -15.96 -4.29
N VAL A 64 10.37 -16.09 -4.87
CA VAL A 64 10.69 -17.17 -5.82
C VAL A 64 10.72 -18.53 -5.11
N PHE A 65 11.30 -18.59 -3.92
CA PHE A 65 11.42 -19.83 -3.16
C PHE A 65 10.27 -20.06 -2.17
N GLY A 66 9.68 -18.98 -1.59
CA GLY A 66 8.63 -19.09 -0.57
C GLY A 66 7.25 -19.45 -1.11
N GLY A 67 6.93 -19.06 -2.31
CA GLY A 67 5.63 -19.28 -2.94
C GLY A 67 4.44 -18.79 -2.07
N THR A 68 3.21 -19.15 -2.48
CA THR A 68 1.98 -18.71 -1.78
C THR A 68 1.68 -19.53 -0.50
N ARG A 69 2.14 -20.77 -0.41
CA ARG A 69 1.87 -21.65 0.74
C ARG A 69 2.75 -21.36 1.95
N GLY A 70 4.02 -21.02 1.73
CA GLY A 70 4.93 -20.58 2.79
C GLY A 70 4.52 -19.25 3.41
N ALA A 71 3.92 -18.37 2.64
CA ALA A 71 3.48 -17.06 3.09
C ALA A 71 2.44 -17.08 4.23
N GLY A 72 1.57 -18.09 4.31
CA GLY A 72 0.52 -18.16 5.33
C GLY A 72 1.05 -18.48 6.73
N LEU A 73 1.89 -19.51 6.87
CA LEU A 73 2.42 -19.94 8.17
C LEU A 73 3.48 -18.95 8.68
N VAL A 74 4.38 -18.51 7.79
CA VAL A 74 5.34 -17.45 8.08
C VAL A 74 4.60 -16.15 8.43
N GLY A 75 3.45 -15.87 7.80
CA GLY A 75 2.61 -14.74 8.10
C GLY A 75 2.10 -14.68 9.54
N MET A 76 1.67 -15.81 10.12
CA MET A 76 1.22 -15.88 11.52
C MET A 76 2.36 -15.65 12.52
N VAL A 77 3.51 -16.29 12.30
CA VAL A 77 4.70 -16.09 13.16
C VAL A 77 5.17 -14.65 13.09
N LYS A 78 5.25 -14.09 11.87
CA LYS A 78 5.61 -12.70 11.62
C LYS A 78 4.66 -11.73 12.31
N LEU A 79 3.35 -11.99 12.26
CA LEU A 79 2.34 -11.18 12.93
C LEU A 79 2.60 -11.15 14.45
N ALA A 80 2.76 -12.31 15.08
CA ALA A 80 3.04 -12.42 16.51
C ALA A 80 4.33 -11.67 16.90
N LEU A 81 5.40 -11.84 16.14
CA LEU A 81 6.68 -11.17 16.39
C LEU A 81 6.59 -9.64 16.23
N VAL A 82 5.91 -9.15 15.20
CA VAL A 82 5.72 -7.71 14.99
C VAL A 82 4.92 -7.09 16.12
N TYR A 83 3.81 -7.73 16.54
CA TYR A 83 3.00 -7.23 17.65
C TYR A 83 3.80 -7.22 18.97
N SER A 84 4.49 -8.31 19.26
CA SER A 84 5.35 -8.39 20.47
C SER A 84 6.43 -7.32 20.47
N SER A 85 7.09 -7.12 19.33
CA SER A 85 8.13 -6.08 19.17
C SER A 85 7.57 -4.68 19.37
N MET A 86 6.44 -4.36 18.73
CA MET A 86 5.83 -3.02 18.82
C MET A 86 5.28 -2.73 20.23
N ILE A 87 4.65 -3.73 20.87
CA ILE A 87 4.18 -3.61 22.27
C ILE A 87 5.37 -3.33 23.19
N LEU A 88 6.47 -4.06 23.03
CA LEU A 88 7.67 -3.87 23.81
C LEU A 88 8.24 -2.44 23.62
N CYS A 89 8.34 -1.96 22.38
CA CYS A 89 8.78 -0.60 22.08
C CYS A 89 7.87 0.45 22.73
N GLY A 90 6.54 0.30 22.58
CA GLY A 90 5.56 1.23 23.15
C GLY A 90 5.59 1.25 24.68
N VAL A 91 5.66 0.08 25.32
CA VAL A 91 5.79 -0.03 26.78
C VAL A 91 7.08 0.62 27.26
N LEU A 92 8.18 0.44 26.54
CA LEU A 92 9.46 1.06 26.90
C LEU A 92 9.36 2.59 26.81
N VAL A 93 8.77 3.14 25.75
CA VAL A 93 8.53 4.59 25.63
C VAL A 93 7.72 5.10 26.82
N LEU A 94 6.59 4.46 27.15
CA LEU A 94 5.76 4.88 28.28
C LEU A 94 6.53 4.81 29.62
N LYS A 95 7.36 3.79 29.81
CA LYS A 95 8.20 3.69 31.00
C LYS A 95 9.23 4.83 31.08
N MET A 96 9.86 5.18 29.95
CA MET A 96 10.87 6.24 29.88
C MET A 96 10.28 7.64 30.07
N THR A 97 9.04 7.85 29.64
CA THR A 97 8.35 9.15 29.81
C THR A 97 7.58 9.29 31.11
N GLY A 98 7.57 8.28 31.97
CA GLY A 98 6.83 8.32 33.25
C GLY A 98 5.34 8.06 33.10
N GLY A 99 4.92 7.31 32.04
CA GLY A 99 3.52 6.97 31.76
C GLY A 99 2.89 7.85 30.68
N LEU A 100 1.56 7.72 30.53
CA LEU A 100 0.82 8.49 29.53
C LEU A 100 0.85 10.00 29.78
N ASP A 101 0.74 10.42 31.04
CA ASP A 101 0.75 11.85 31.41
C ASP A 101 2.11 12.51 31.09
N GLY A 102 3.20 11.82 31.39
CA GLY A 102 4.54 12.28 31.04
C GLY A 102 4.78 12.31 29.54
N PHE A 103 4.25 11.31 28.80
CA PHE A 103 4.30 11.30 27.36
C PHE A 103 3.52 12.47 26.73
N VAL A 104 2.28 12.73 27.18
CA VAL A 104 1.47 13.86 26.72
C VAL A 104 2.15 15.18 27.01
N SER A 105 2.73 15.35 28.21
CA SER A 105 3.48 16.55 28.58
C SER A 105 4.71 16.76 27.69
N MET A 106 5.44 15.70 27.38
CA MET A 106 6.57 15.73 26.45
C MET A 106 6.14 16.16 25.05
N VAL A 107 5.02 15.62 24.54
CA VAL A 107 4.52 15.95 23.18
C VAL A 107 4.04 17.38 23.11
N ASN A 108 3.34 17.88 24.15
CA ASN A 108 2.88 19.27 24.21
C ASN A 108 4.03 20.29 24.30
N ALA A 109 5.21 19.87 24.76
CA ALA A 109 6.40 20.71 24.78
C ALA A 109 7.14 20.76 23.43
N LEU A 110 6.73 19.96 22.43
CA LEU A 110 7.33 19.97 21.10
C LEU A 110 6.91 21.19 20.31
N GLU A 111 7.89 21.97 19.89
CA GLU A 111 7.65 23.07 18.94
C GLU A 111 7.33 22.51 17.56
N THR A 112 6.22 22.95 17.00
CA THR A 112 5.84 22.65 15.62
C THR A 112 6.15 23.82 14.71
N PRO A 113 6.67 23.61 13.52
CA PRO A 113 7.02 24.69 12.58
C PRO A 113 5.85 25.61 12.24
N ASN A 114 4.61 25.12 12.37
CA ASN A 114 3.38 25.82 12.00
C ASN A 114 2.47 26.13 13.20
N GLY A 115 2.92 25.91 14.45
CA GLY A 115 2.08 26.04 15.64
C GLY A 115 0.96 24.99 15.75
N GLU A 116 1.08 23.89 15.03
CA GLU A 116 0.12 22.80 15.04
C GLU A 116 0.34 21.91 16.25
N ASP A 117 -0.73 21.45 16.90
CA ASP A 117 -0.66 20.50 18.01
C ASP A 117 -0.49 19.07 17.46
N PHE A 118 0.56 18.35 17.86
CA PHE A 118 0.81 16.97 17.46
C PHE A 118 -0.28 15.99 17.91
N LEU A 119 -1.02 16.32 18.96
CA LEU A 119 -2.14 15.51 19.45
C LEU A 119 -3.46 15.84 18.73
N ASN A 120 -3.48 16.89 17.92
CA ASN A 120 -4.65 17.24 17.14
C ASN A 120 -4.73 16.35 15.88
N VAL A 121 -5.78 15.54 15.78
CA VAL A 121 -6.03 14.65 14.62
C VAL A 121 -6.12 15.44 13.30
N PHE A 122 -6.50 16.71 13.35
CA PHE A 122 -6.61 17.60 12.18
C PHE A 122 -5.47 18.62 12.09
N GLY A 123 -4.36 18.40 12.78
CA GLY A 123 -3.24 19.35 12.87
C GLY A 123 -2.69 19.80 11.52
N ARG A 124 -2.61 18.92 10.51
CA ARG A 124 -2.17 19.25 9.15
C ARG A 124 -3.28 19.80 8.24
N GLY A 125 -4.45 20.12 8.80
CA GLY A 125 -5.62 20.62 8.09
C GLY A 125 -6.68 19.54 7.81
N VAL A 126 -7.93 19.89 8.08
CA VAL A 126 -9.10 18.97 7.98
C VAL A 126 -9.17 18.29 6.60
N SER A 127 -9.01 19.06 5.53
CA SER A 127 -9.10 18.53 4.16
C SER A 127 -8.02 17.48 3.87
N ARG A 128 -6.80 17.69 4.36
CA ARG A 128 -5.68 16.78 4.17
C ARG A 128 -5.86 15.48 4.95
N GLU A 129 -6.29 15.58 6.20
CA GLU A 129 -6.49 14.39 7.06
C GLU A 129 -7.69 13.56 6.60
N VAL A 130 -8.82 14.20 6.31
CA VAL A 130 -9.99 13.52 5.76
C VAL A 130 -9.66 12.90 4.40
N GLY A 131 -8.90 13.60 3.55
CA GLY A 131 -8.41 13.06 2.27
C GLY A 131 -7.55 11.82 2.45
N SER A 132 -6.63 11.83 3.39
CA SER A 132 -5.77 10.68 3.72
C SER A 132 -6.59 9.49 4.25
N CYS A 133 -7.57 9.76 5.13
CA CYS A 133 -8.48 8.74 5.65
C CYS A 133 -9.32 8.10 4.53
N VAL A 134 -9.91 8.92 3.66
CA VAL A 134 -10.68 8.45 2.50
C VAL A 134 -9.79 7.67 1.53
N ALA A 135 -8.57 8.14 1.25
CA ALA A 135 -7.60 7.42 0.42
C ALA A 135 -7.28 6.03 0.98
N MET A 136 -7.10 5.91 2.30
CA MET A 136 -6.87 4.63 2.96
C MET A 136 -8.08 3.69 2.81
N ILE A 137 -9.29 4.16 3.10
CA ILE A 137 -10.52 3.35 2.99
C ILE A 137 -10.71 2.86 1.55
N ILE A 138 -10.66 3.77 0.58
CA ILE A 138 -10.85 3.46 -0.84
C ILE A 138 -9.70 2.59 -1.35
N GLY A 139 -8.46 2.92 -0.99
CA GLY A 139 -7.26 2.18 -1.39
C GLY A 139 -7.26 0.74 -0.87
N ILE A 140 -7.63 0.50 0.37
CA ILE A 140 -7.73 -0.84 0.96
C ILE A 140 -8.83 -1.66 0.26
N THR A 141 -10.02 -1.09 0.08
CA THR A 141 -11.15 -1.80 -0.56
C THR A 141 -10.89 -2.16 -2.01
N THR A 142 -10.03 -1.42 -2.71
CA THR A 142 -9.66 -1.65 -4.11
C THR A 142 -8.39 -2.49 -4.28
N THR A 143 -7.70 -2.80 -3.17
CA THR A 143 -6.44 -3.57 -3.22
C THR A 143 -6.72 -5.06 -3.43
N GLN A 144 -6.18 -5.60 -4.52
CA GLN A 144 -6.41 -6.98 -4.95
C GLN A 144 -5.96 -8.02 -3.92
N ILE A 145 -4.87 -7.80 -3.20
CA ILE A 145 -4.34 -8.75 -2.22
C ILE A 145 -5.34 -8.99 -1.09
N TYR A 146 -6.00 -7.93 -0.60
CA TYR A 146 -7.01 -8.07 0.46
C TYR A 146 -8.26 -8.79 -0.07
N ALA A 147 -8.71 -8.46 -1.28
CA ALA A 147 -9.82 -9.16 -1.91
C ALA A 147 -9.50 -10.66 -2.12
N GLN A 148 -8.28 -10.99 -2.56
CA GLN A 148 -7.84 -12.38 -2.70
C GLN A 148 -7.81 -13.12 -1.35
N ALA A 149 -7.36 -12.49 -0.27
CA ALA A 149 -7.34 -13.07 1.06
C ALA A 149 -8.77 -13.38 1.57
N ILE A 150 -9.71 -12.47 1.35
CA ILE A 150 -11.13 -12.66 1.68
C ILE A 150 -11.73 -13.81 0.87
N CYS A 151 -11.50 -13.84 -0.45
CA CYS A 151 -12.00 -14.89 -1.33
C CYS A 151 -11.36 -16.27 -1.07
N ALA A 152 -10.15 -16.31 -0.53
CA ALA A 152 -9.45 -17.55 -0.16
C ALA A 152 -9.88 -18.15 1.19
N ALA A 153 -10.73 -17.47 1.94
CA ALA A 153 -11.23 -17.93 3.22
C ALA A 153 -12.12 -19.18 3.05
N ARG A 154 -12.04 -20.11 4.02
CA ARG A 154 -12.79 -21.37 3.98
C ARG A 154 -14.31 -21.20 4.07
N SER A 155 -14.78 -20.08 4.61
CA SER A 155 -16.20 -19.74 4.73
C SER A 155 -16.39 -18.24 4.94
N ASP A 156 -17.59 -17.73 4.65
CA ASP A 156 -17.96 -16.33 4.86
C ASP A 156 -17.80 -15.90 6.33
N ARG A 157 -18.05 -16.81 7.28
CA ARG A 157 -17.85 -16.56 8.71
C ARG A 157 -16.38 -16.30 9.01
N VAL A 158 -15.47 -17.12 8.47
CA VAL A 158 -14.01 -16.96 8.64
C VAL A 158 -13.54 -15.66 7.99
N ALA A 159 -14.00 -15.35 6.78
CA ALA A 159 -13.70 -14.11 6.10
C ALA A 159 -14.13 -12.88 6.94
N ARG A 160 -15.36 -12.89 7.44
CA ARG A 160 -15.92 -11.80 8.26
C ARG A 160 -15.15 -11.59 9.56
N TRP A 161 -14.90 -12.65 10.33
CA TRP A 161 -14.17 -12.54 11.60
C TRP A 161 -12.70 -12.18 11.39
N GLY A 162 -12.07 -12.68 10.33
CA GLY A 162 -10.72 -12.30 9.95
C GLY A 162 -10.60 -10.82 9.61
N THR A 163 -11.55 -10.27 8.87
CA THR A 163 -11.60 -8.85 8.52
C THR A 163 -11.85 -7.98 9.76
N ILE A 164 -12.80 -8.34 10.63
CA ILE A 164 -13.07 -7.62 11.88
C ILE A 164 -11.84 -7.65 12.80
N GLY A 165 -11.23 -8.84 12.95
CA GLY A 165 -9.99 -8.99 13.75
C GLY A 165 -8.87 -8.10 13.24
N SER A 166 -8.65 -8.05 11.92
CA SER A 166 -7.65 -7.16 11.32
C SER A 166 -7.97 -5.69 11.57
N ALA A 167 -9.23 -5.29 11.46
CA ALA A 167 -9.66 -3.91 11.70
C ALA A 167 -9.45 -3.46 13.15
N LEU A 168 -9.53 -4.37 14.11
CA LEU A 168 -9.25 -4.09 15.53
C LEU A 168 -7.76 -4.09 15.85
N LEU A 169 -6.98 -4.96 15.20
CA LEU A 169 -5.55 -5.09 15.48
C LEU A 169 -4.72 -3.96 14.87
N ILE A 170 -5.00 -3.56 13.63
CA ILE A 170 -4.17 -2.57 12.91
C ILE A 170 -4.00 -1.23 13.66
N PRO A 171 -5.05 -0.61 14.26
CA PRO A 171 -4.89 0.63 15.00
C PRO A 171 -3.94 0.54 16.20
N ILE A 172 -3.85 -0.62 16.84
CA ILE A 172 -2.97 -0.84 17.99
C ILE A 172 -1.51 -0.67 17.57
N ILE A 173 -1.09 -1.32 16.47
CA ILE A 173 0.28 -1.14 15.95
C ILE A 173 0.52 0.31 15.54
N GLY A 174 -0.46 0.96 14.92
CA GLY A 174 -0.37 2.37 14.55
C GLY A 174 -0.12 3.27 15.76
N ALA A 175 -0.90 3.10 16.83
CA ALA A 175 -0.73 3.85 18.06
C ALA A 175 0.66 3.64 18.69
N LEU A 176 1.12 2.39 18.76
CA LEU A 176 2.47 2.07 19.27
C LEU A 176 3.58 2.69 18.40
N GLY A 177 3.40 2.72 17.09
CA GLY A 177 4.31 3.40 16.16
C GLY A 177 4.36 4.91 16.37
N ILE A 178 3.22 5.55 16.65
CA ILE A 178 3.12 6.98 16.98
C ILE A 178 3.88 7.28 18.27
N LEU A 179 3.73 6.46 19.34
CA LEU A 179 4.46 6.63 20.59
C LEU A 179 5.97 6.67 20.35
N VAL A 180 6.50 5.71 19.59
CA VAL A 180 7.93 5.64 19.27
C VAL A 180 8.37 6.83 18.40
N GLY A 181 7.59 7.18 17.39
CA GLY A 181 7.89 8.28 16.48
C GLY A 181 7.96 9.63 17.18
N LEU A 182 7.00 9.95 18.05
CA LEU A 182 6.96 11.20 18.80
C LEU A 182 8.07 11.24 19.87
N TYR A 183 8.36 10.12 20.54
CA TYR A 183 9.50 10.02 21.44
C TYR A 183 10.83 10.32 20.73
N MET A 184 11.04 9.72 19.54
CA MET A 184 12.24 9.96 18.75
C MET A 184 12.33 11.41 18.28
N ARG A 185 11.21 12.02 17.88
CA ARG A 185 11.15 13.43 17.50
C ARG A 185 11.52 14.36 18.67
N ALA A 186 11.11 14.01 19.90
CA ALA A 186 11.39 14.81 21.09
C ALA A 186 12.87 14.77 21.48
N HIS A 187 13.50 13.58 21.41
CA HIS A 187 14.86 13.39 21.94
C HIS A 187 15.94 13.44 20.86
N TYR A 188 15.56 13.21 19.60
CA TYR A 188 16.48 13.14 18.44
C TYR A 188 15.87 13.90 17.24
N PRO A 189 15.77 15.25 17.31
CA PRO A 189 15.07 16.07 16.32
C PRO A 189 15.69 15.99 14.91
N ASP A 190 16.99 15.72 14.81
CA ASP A 190 17.75 15.66 13.55
C ASP A 190 17.68 14.30 12.86
N ILE A 191 16.95 13.33 13.43
CA ILE A 191 16.88 11.98 12.89
C ILE A 191 16.05 11.96 11.60
N VAL A 192 16.53 11.19 10.63
CA VAL A 192 15.76 10.99 9.38
C VAL A 192 14.49 10.18 9.67
N PRO A 193 13.28 10.69 9.37
CA PRO A 193 12.02 10.06 9.79
C PRO A 193 11.88 8.59 9.41
N LYS A 194 12.37 8.16 8.24
CA LYS A 194 12.31 6.77 7.78
C LYS A 194 13.13 5.79 8.62
N THR A 195 14.08 6.28 9.42
CA THR A 195 14.96 5.47 10.28
C THR A 195 14.58 5.52 11.76
N ALA A 196 13.59 6.32 12.14
CA ALA A 196 13.26 6.59 13.55
C ALA A 196 12.99 5.33 14.37
N LEU A 197 12.15 4.41 13.89
CA LEU A 197 11.84 3.16 14.58
C LEU A 197 13.07 2.24 14.69
N THR A 198 13.84 2.10 13.62
CA THR A 198 15.02 1.25 13.60
C THR A 198 16.12 1.78 14.51
N GLN A 199 16.33 3.09 14.54
CA GLN A 199 17.28 3.73 15.45
C GLN A 199 16.81 3.69 16.92
N PHE A 200 15.50 3.86 17.17
CA PHE A 200 14.95 3.65 18.52
C PHE A 200 15.32 2.28 19.07
N VAL A 201 15.12 1.24 18.25
CA VAL A 201 15.42 -0.13 18.66
C VAL A 201 16.92 -0.30 18.97
N LEU A 202 17.82 0.22 18.13
CA LEU A 202 19.26 0.13 18.38
C LEU A 202 19.73 0.92 19.60
N LEU A 203 19.13 2.09 19.86
CA LEU A 203 19.56 2.97 20.95
C LEU A 203 19.01 2.54 22.31
N GLN A 204 17.81 1.93 22.34
CA GLN A 204 17.08 1.71 23.59
C GLN A 204 16.94 0.23 23.98
N MET A 205 17.33 -0.71 23.12
CA MET A 205 17.18 -2.14 23.38
C MET A 205 18.55 -2.83 23.51
N PRO A 206 18.66 -3.90 24.31
CA PRO A 206 19.85 -4.76 24.33
C PRO A 206 20.13 -5.39 22.95
N ASP A 207 21.38 -5.63 22.60
CA ASP A 207 21.83 -6.07 21.27
C ASP A 207 21.06 -7.27 20.73
N LEU A 208 20.87 -8.32 21.54
CA LEU A 208 20.12 -9.52 21.12
C LEU A 208 18.68 -9.20 20.75
N LEU A 209 18.02 -8.37 21.54
CA LEU A 209 16.63 -7.99 21.34
C LEU A 209 16.49 -7.06 20.14
N SER A 210 17.42 -6.11 19.98
CA SER A 210 17.52 -5.25 18.80
C SER A 210 17.64 -6.07 17.53
N GLY A 211 18.49 -7.08 17.51
CA GLY A 211 18.66 -7.97 16.37
C GLY A 211 17.37 -8.73 16.01
N VAL A 212 16.65 -9.27 17.01
CA VAL A 212 15.38 -9.97 16.79
C VAL A 212 14.30 -9.01 16.27
N ILE A 213 14.17 -7.82 16.84
CA ILE A 213 13.18 -6.83 16.42
C ILE A 213 13.47 -6.33 15.01
N LEU A 214 14.72 -5.93 14.72
CA LEU A 214 15.12 -5.45 13.39
C LEU A 214 14.99 -6.53 12.33
N GLY A 215 15.38 -7.76 12.63
CA GLY A 215 15.16 -8.92 11.77
C GLY A 215 13.67 -9.15 11.47
N THR A 216 12.81 -9.03 12.47
CA THR A 216 11.35 -9.13 12.34
C THR A 216 10.79 -8.04 11.45
N LEU A 217 11.20 -6.78 11.66
CA LEU A 217 10.79 -5.65 10.82
C LEU A 217 11.23 -5.85 9.38
N PHE A 218 12.50 -6.25 9.17
CA PHE A 218 13.05 -6.51 7.83
C PHE A 218 12.28 -7.60 7.09
N VAL A 219 12.08 -8.78 7.70
CA VAL A 219 11.32 -9.89 7.09
C VAL A 219 9.87 -9.49 6.83
N THR A 220 9.30 -8.62 7.67
CA THR A 220 7.92 -8.12 7.49
C THR A 220 7.82 -7.25 6.25
N VAL A 221 8.72 -6.32 6.07
CA VAL A 221 8.76 -5.40 4.92
C VAL A 221 9.08 -6.16 3.63
N VAL A 222 10.11 -7.03 3.66
CA VAL A 222 10.50 -7.89 2.53
C VAL A 222 9.33 -8.78 2.09
N GLY A 223 8.65 -9.44 3.03
CA GLY A 223 7.51 -10.30 2.71
C GLY A 223 6.32 -9.52 2.12
N SER A 224 6.09 -8.28 2.57
CA SER A 224 5.03 -7.43 2.03
C SER A 224 5.37 -6.96 0.61
N GLY A 225 6.59 -6.48 0.37
CA GLY A 225 7.07 -6.07 -0.96
C GLY A 225 7.06 -7.22 -1.97
N ALA A 226 7.52 -8.41 -1.56
CA ALA A 226 7.48 -9.63 -2.35
C ALA A 226 6.04 -10.03 -2.73
N GLY A 227 5.10 -9.93 -1.81
CA GLY A 227 3.67 -10.18 -2.07
C GLY A 227 3.06 -9.21 -3.09
N LEU A 228 3.42 -7.92 -3.00
CA LEU A 228 2.99 -6.91 -3.96
C LEU A 228 3.58 -7.17 -5.35
N ALA A 229 4.85 -7.55 -5.44
CA ALA A 229 5.51 -7.89 -6.71
C ALA A 229 4.87 -9.12 -7.36
N LEU A 230 4.53 -10.15 -6.58
CA LEU A 230 3.75 -11.29 -7.06
C LEU A 230 2.38 -10.86 -7.58
N GLY A 231 1.70 -9.93 -6.87
CA GLY A 231 0.42 -9.36 -7.29
C GLY A 231 0.49 -8.70 -8.66
N ILE A 232 1.44 -7.79 -8.88
CA ILE A 232 1.66 -7.13 -10.18
C ILE A 232 1.97 -8.16 -11.26
N SER A 233 2.88 -9.08 -10.98
CA SER A 233 3.32 -10.09 -11.96
C SER A 233 2.17 -10.99 -12.38
N THR A 234 1.26 -11.33 -11.47
CA THR A 234 0.05 -12.08 -11.81
C THR A 234 -0.95 -11.26 -12.61
N ILE A 235 -1.11 -9.97 -12.33
CA ILE A 235 -1.92 -9.04 -13.12
C ILE A 235 -1.38 -8.97 -14.55
N ILE A 236 -0.09 -8.69 -14.70
CA ILE A 236 0.55 -8.58 -16.03
C ILE A 236 0.36 -9.89 -16.81
N ASN A 237 0.62 -11.03 -16.18
CA ASN A 237 0.50 -12.31 -16.84
C ASN A 237 -0.95 -12.66 -17.21
N ASN A 238 -1.91 -12.43 -16.33
CA ASN A 238 -3.29 -12.88 -16.52
C ASN A 238 -4.14 -11.87 -17.32
N ASP A 239 -4.00 -10.58 -17.00
CA ASP A 239 -4.91 -9.55 -17.52
C ASP A 239 -4.36 -8.87 -18.80
N ILE A 240 -3.03 -8.86 -18.97
CA ILE A 240 -2.39 -8.21 -20.11
C ILE A 240 -1.95 -9.25 -21.16
N VAL A 241 -1.12 -10.22 -20.76
CA VAL A 241 -0.54 -11.18 -21.70
C VAL A 241 -1.59 -12.14 -22.29
N GLN A 242 -2.60 -12.54 -21.51
CA GLN A 242 -3.67 -13.41 -21.99
C GLN A 242 -4.63 -12.68 -22.95
N VAL A 243 -4.95 -11.41 -22.66
CA VAL A 243 -5.85 -10.59 -23.51
C VAL A 243 -5.18 -10.23 -24.84
N LEU A 244 -3.85 -10.04 -24.88
CA LEU A 244 -3.11 -9.72 -26.11
C LEU A 244 -2.91 -10.93 -27.06
N GLY A 245 -3.61 -12.06 -26.84
CA GLY A 245 -3.77 -13.11 -27.86
C GLY A 245 -2.81 -14.30 -27.77
N ARG A 246 -2.06 -14.48 -26.67
CA ARG A 246 -1.32 -15.73 -26.45
C ARG A 246 -2.15 -16.73 -25.65
N LYS A 247 -3.06 -17.41 -26.34
CA LYS A 247 -3.85 -18.51 -25.83
C LYS A 247 -2.95 -19.62 -25.25
N TRP A 248 -3.29 -20.05 -24.02
CA TRP A 248 -2.90 -21.31 -23.33
C TRP A 248 -1.41 -21.66 -23.39
N VAL A 249 -0.76 -21.37 -22.30
CA VAL A 249 0.61 -21.83 -22.04
C VAL A 249 0.54 -22.84 -20.89
N HIS A 250 1.32 -23.93 -21.00
CA HIS A 250 1.47 -24.95 -19.94
C HIS A 250 1.76 -24.31 -18.59
N ALA A 251 1.29 -24.93 -17.51
CA ALA A 251 1.41 -24.41 -16.13
C ALA A 251 2.86 -24.06 -15.73
N GLU A 252 3.84 -24.85 -16.18
CA GLU A 252 5.27 -24.60 -15.96
C GLU A 252 5.74 -23.28 -16.60
N THR A 253 5.35 -23.04 -17.83
CA THR A 253 5.72 -21.82 -18.56
C THR A 253 5.06 -20.59 -17.94
N ARG A 254 3.85 -20.75 -17.38
CA ARG A 254 3.17 -19.68 -16.62
C ARG A 254 3.93 -19.33 -15.35
N SER A 255 4.33 -20.33 -14.56
CA SER A 255 5.09 -20.11 -13.34
C SER A 255 6.42 -19.40 -13.62
N ARG A 256 7.18 -19.88 -14.60
CA ARG A 256 8.46 -19.28 -15.00
C ARG A 256 8.30 -17.84 -15.47
N ARG A 257 7.24 -17.51 -16.21
CA ARG A 257 6.96 -16.13 -16.63
C ARG A 257 6.68 -15.23 -15.43
N ILE A 258 5.87 -15.68 -14.49
CA ILE A 258 5.57 -14.91 -13.28
C ILE A 258 6.87 -14.65 -12.51
N GLN A 259 7.75 -15.62 -12.37
CA GLN A 259 9.05 -15.44 -11.72
C GLN A 259 9.93 -14.40 -12.43
N ILE A 260 10.01 -14.43 -13.76
CA ILE A 260 10.74 -13.43 -14.54
C ILE A 260 10.13 -12.02 -14.35
N LEU A 261 8.80 -11.93 -14.37
CA LEU A 261 8.11 -10.67 -14.14
C LEU A 261 8.34 -10.11 -12.73
N ILE A 262 8.39 -10.96 -11.71
CA ILE A 262 8.72 -10.56 -10.34
C ILE A 262 10.11 -9.94 -10.28
N VAL A 263 11.11 -10.61 -10.86
CA VAL A 263 12.48 -10.09 -10.92
C VAL A 263 12.50 -8.75 -11.65
N GLY A 264 11.87 -8.66 -12.82
CA GLY A 264 11.77 -7.42 -13.60
C GLY A 264 11.14 -6.28 -12.82
N VAL A 265 10.00 -6.51 -12.17
CA VAL A 265 9.29 -5.51 -11.37
C VAL A 265 10.14 -5.03 -10.19
N LEU A 266 10.77 -5.95 -9.44
CA LEU A 266 11.58 -5.59 -8.28
C LEU A 266 12.88 -4.87 -8.69
N MET A 267 13.52 -5.28 -9.77
CA MET A 267 14.71 -4.57 -10.28
C MET A 267 14.38 -3.18 -10.81
N THR A 268 13.24 -3.03 -11.53
CA THR A 268 12.76 -1.71 -11.96
C THR A 268 12.43 -0.83 -10.75
N ALA A 269 11.78 -1.37 -9.74
CA ALA A 269 11.48 -0.65 -8.51
C ALA A 269 12.76 -0.23 -7.77
N ALA A 270 13.77 -1.11 -7.68
CA ALA A 270 15.07 -0.78 -7.09
C ALA A 270 15.76 0.36 -7.85
N PHE A 271 15.79 0.29 -9.18
CA PHE A 271 16.36 1.36 -10.01
C PHE A 271 15.61 2.69 -9.83
N THR A 272 14.26 2.64 -9.78
CA THR A 272 13.44 3.84 -9.51
C THR A 272 13.76 4.43 -8.14
N CYS A 273 13.89 3.61 -7.09
CA CYS A 273 14.28 4.08 -5.75
C CYS A 273 15.68 4.72 -5.72
N MET A 274 16.62 4.25 -6.55
CA MET A 274 17.95 4.85 -6.66
C MET A 274 17.91 6.27 -7.26
N MET A 275 16.91 6.54 -8.09
CA MET A 275 16.72 7.86 -8.72
C MET A 275 15.89 8.81 -7.87
N LEU A 276 15.18 8.31 -6.86
CA LEU A 276 14.30 9.09 -5.99
C LEU A 276 14.99 9.37 -4.66
N GLU A 277 15.32 10.64 -4.42
CA GLU A 277 15.74 11.11 -3.10
C GLU A 277 14.49 11.45 -2.29
N THR A 278 14.05 10.52 -1.42
CA THR A 278 12.87 10.77 -0.57
C THR A 278 13.04 10.21 0.83
N ASP A 279 12.60 10.99 1.80
CA ASP A 279 12.64 10.65 3.22
C ASP A 279 11.27 10.29 3.79
N VAL A 280 10.19 10.55 3.06
CA VAL A 280 8.82 10.38 3.54
C VAL A 280 8.10 9.24 2.81
N ILE A 281 8.20 8.04 3.37
CA ILE A 281 7.56 6.81 2.85
C ILE A 281 6.03 6.95 2.81
N LEU A 282 5.45 7.64 3.79
CA LEU A 282 4.00 7.73 3.96
C LEU A 282 3.31 8.45 2.77
N ASN A 283 3.96 9.46 2.18
CA ASN A 283 3.41 10.16 1.02
C ASN A 283 3.24 9.22 -0.19
N PHE A 284 4.22 8.34 -0.44
CA PHE A 284 4.11 7.32 -1.49
C PHE A 284 3.02 6.29 -1.19
N ALA A 285 2.82 5.94 0.08
CA ALA A 285 1.76 5.02 0.47
C ALA A 285 0.38 5.61 0.16
N PHE A 286 0.13 6.87 0.53
CA PHE A 286 -1.13 7.56 0.20
C PHE A 286 -1.30 7.74 -1.31
N LEU A 287 -0.25 8.13 -2.03
CA LEU A 287 -0.26 8.26 -3.49
C LEU A 287 -0.65 6.93 -4.17
N SER A 288 -0.05 5.83 -3.71
CA SER A 288 -0.36 4.48 -4.20
C SER A 288 -1.82 4.08 -3.94
N MET A 289 -2.35 4.41 -2.77
CA MET A 289 -3.72 4.09 -2.40
C MET A 289 -4.73 4.98 -3.14
N GLY A 290 -4.43 6.27 -3.29
CA GLY A 290 -5.22 7.21 -4.07
C GLY A 290 -5.36 6.74 -5.52
N LEU A 291 -4.25 6.46 -6.18
CA LEU A 291 -4.25 6.01 -7.57
C LEU A 291 -5.09 4.74 -7.79
N ARG A 292 -4.95 3.74 -6.93
CA ARG A 292 -5.78 2.52 -7.04
C ARG A 292 -7.24 2.81 -6.74
N GLY A 293 -7.49 3.70 -5.79
CA GLY A 293 -8.81 4.13 -5.39
C GLY A 293 -9.57 4.82 -6.52
N THR A 294 -9.00 5.84 -7.11
CA THR A 294 -9.62 6.60 -8.21
C THR A 294 -9.88 5.75 -9.43
N VAL A 295 -8.98 4.81 -9.75
CA VAL A 295 -9.16 3.89 -10.90
C VAL A 295 -10.30 2.91 -10.72
N VAL A 296 -10.41 2.30 -9.52
CA VAL A 296 -11.19 1.07 -9.35
C VAL A 296 -12.50 1.32 -8.59
N PHE A 297 -12.51 2.25 -7.63
CA PHE A 297 -13.59 2.35 -6.66
C PHE A 297 -14.97 2.64 -7.29
N ALA A 298 -15.09 3.72 -8.06
CA ALA A 298 -16.38 4.07 -8.67
C ALA A 298 -16.85 3.05 -9.72
N PRO A 299 -16.00 2.57 -10.67
CA PRO A 299 -16.38 1.49 -11.57
C PRO A 299 -16.79 0.21 -10.86
N LEU A 300 -16.10 -0.17 -9.76
CA LEU A 300 -16.42 -1.35 -8.98
C LEU A 300 -17.77 -1.20 -8.26
N CYS A 301 -18.01 -0.07 -7.60
CA CYS A 301 -19.30 0.22 -6.96
C CYS A 301 -20.44 0.15 -7.96
N CYS A 302 -20.29 0.78 -9.12
CA CYS A 302 -21.31 0.73 -10.17
C CYS A 302 -21.49 -0.68 -10.73
N ALA A 303 -20.42 -1.47 -10.88
CA ALA A 303 -20.52 -2.85 -11.32
C ALA A 303 -21.28 -3.75 -10.33
N LEU A 304 -21.14 -3.47 -9.02
CA LEU A 304 -21.83 -4.25 -7.98
C LEU A 304 -23.29 -3.86 -7.80
N TRP A 305 -23.60 -2.56 -7.78
CA TRP A 305 -24.94 -2.05 -7.42
C TRP A 305 -25.77 -1.62 -8.62
N LEU A 306 -25.16 -1.27 -9.75
CA LEU A 306 -25.81 -0.76 -10.95
C LEU A 306 -25.57 -1.65 -12.17
N LYS A 307 -25.63 -2.98 -11.98
CA LYS A 307 -25.37 -3.97 -13.01
C LYS A 307 -26.13 -3.67 -14.32
N ASN A 308 -25.44 -3.76 -15.45
CA ASN A 308 -25.99 -3.59 -16.78
C ASN A 308 -26.62 -2.20 -17.08
N ARG A 309 -26.32 -1.16 -16.31
CA ARG A 309 -26.87 0.19 -16.51
C ARG A 309 -25.92 1.17 -17.19
N ILE A 310 -24.62 0.93 -17.13
CA ILE A 310 -23.59 1.85 -17.62
C ILE A 310 -22.82 1.21 -18.79
N ASP A 311 -22.62 1.96 -19.88
CA ASP A 311 -21.85 1.48 -21.02
C ASP A 311 -20.34 1.44 -20.70
N ALA A 312 -19.64 0.46 -21.28
CA ALA A 312 -18.19 0.25 -21.15
C ALA A 312 -17.35 1.50 -21.46
N ARG A 313 -17.81 2.36 -22.38
CA ARG A 313 -17.10 3.60 -22.75
C ARG A 313 -16.98 4.57 -21.58
N TRP A 314 -18.04 4.71 -20.77
CA TRP A 314 -18.04 5.57 -19.60
C TRP A 314 -17.14 5.04 -18.49
N ALA A 315 -17.13 3.72 -18.29
CA ALA A 315 -16.22 3.08 -17.36
C ALA A 315 -14.75 3.28 -17.78
N LEU A 316 -14.42 3.12 -19.07
CA LEU A 316 -13.07 3.38 -19.59
C LEU A 316 -12.65 4.84 -19.38
N LEU A 317 -13.54 5.79 -19.68
CA LEU A 317 -13.28 7.22 -19.46
C LEU A 317 -13.04 7.51 -17.97
N ALA A 318 -13.83 6.93 -17.07
CA ALA A 318 -13.66 7.11 -15.63
C ALA A 318 -12.32 6.55 -15.13
N ILE A 319 -11.94 5.34 -15.58
CA ILE A 319 -10.67 4.69 -15.23
C ILE A 319 -9.45 5.51 -15.66
N VAL A 320 -9.52 6.24 -16.77
CA VAL A 320 -8.41 7.04 -17.28
C VAL A 320 -8.43 8.46 -16.72
N LEU A 321 -9.58 9.15 -16.78
CA LEU A 321 -9.68 10.55 -16.41
C LEU A 321 -9.64 10.77 -14.89
N GLY A 322 -10.06 9.81 -14.08
CA GLY A 322 -10.00 9.92 -12.62
C GLY A 322 -8.59 10.14 -12.10
N PRO A 323 -7.65 9.20 -12.34
CA PRO A 323 -6.25 9.38 -11.96
C PRO A 323 -5.60 10.59 -12.62
N PHE A 324 -5.92 10.86 -13.89
CA PHE A 324 -5.42 12.03 -14.59
C PHE A 324 -5.80 13.32 -13.86
N THR A 325 -7.05 13.43 -13.40
CA THR A 325 -7.53 14.57 -12.60
C THR A 325 -6.80 14.67 -11.27
N GLU A 326 -6.59 13.55 -10.56
CA GLU A 326 -5.91 13.52 -9.27
C GLU A 326 -4.45 14.00 -9.36
N PHE A 327 -3.72 13.58 -10.41
CA PHE A 327 -2.27 13.83 -10.51
C PHE A 327 -1.92 15.08 -11.32
N ILE A 328 -2.67 15.39 -12.36
CA ILE A 328 -2.31 16.46 -13.28
C ILE A 328 -2.96 17.78 -12.88
N LEU A 329 -4.20 17.75 -12.42
CA LEU A 329 -4.90 18.98 -12.07
C LEU A 329 -4.17 19.80 -10.98
N PRO A 330 -3.58 19.22 -9.91
CA PRO A 330 -2.82 19.96 -8.91
C PRO A 330 -1.57 20.66 -9.44
N VAL A 331 -1.03 20.23 -10.59
CA VAL A 331 0.14 20.86 -11.22
C VAL A 331 -0.23 22.22 -11.80
N PHE A 332 -1.47 22.39 -12.24
CA PHE A 332 -1.95 23.61 -12.91
C PHE A 332 -2.79 24.52 -12.01
N ILE A 333 -3.41 23.95 -10.97
CA ILE A 333 -4.36 24.66 -10.11
C ILE A 333 -4.06 24.30 -8.65
N GLU A 334 -3.77 25.29 -7.83
CA GLU A 334 -3.70 25.10 -6.39
C GLU A 334 -5.10 24.79 -5.84
N MET A 335 -5.28 23.60 -5.29
CA MET A 335 -6.55 23.18 -4.74
C MET A 335 -6.59 23.39 -3.23
N PRO A 336 -7.67 23.95 -2.67
CA PRO A 336 -7.85 24.13 -1.23
C PRO A 336 -8.17 22.78 -0.52
N PHE A 337 -8.29 21.68 -1.27
CA PHE A 337 -8.64 20.36 -0.77
C PHE A 337 -7.73 19.28 -1.37
N ASN A 338 -7.77 18.08 -0.76
CA ASN A 338 -6.93 16.98 -1.22
C ASN A 338 -7.31 16.58 -2.66
N PRO A 339 -6.33 16.49 -3.58
CA PRO A 339 -6.54 16.14 -5.00
C PRO A 339 -7.29 14.83 -5.23
N LEU A 340 -7.20 13.89 -4.30
CA LEU A 340 -7.97 12.64 -4.32
C LEU A 340 -9.48 12.90 -4.50
N PHE A 341 -10.03 13.92 -3.83
CA PHE A 341 -11.46 14.23 -3.95
C PHE A 341 -11.84 14.66 -5.36
N ALA A 342 -10.96 15.39 -6.05
CA ALA A 342 -11.16 15.75 -7.45
C ALA A 342 -11.15 14.51 -8.35
N GLY A 343 -10.17 13.61 -8.17
CA GLY A 343 -10.06 12.36 -8.92
C GLY A 343 -11.25 11.43 -8.71
N VAL A 344 -11.61 11.16 -7.45
CA VAL A 344 -12.77 10.32 -7.11
C VAL A 344 -14.08 10.97 -7.55
N GLY A 345 -14.24 12.28 -7.34
CA GLY A 345 -15.40 13.04 -7.80
C GLY A 345 -15.57 12.97 -9.31
N MET A 346 -14.48 13.14 -10.07
CA MET A 346 -14.49 13.02 -11.53
C MET A 346 -14.93 11.62 -11.97
N THR A 347 -14.44 10.55 -11.32
CA THR A 347 -14.85 9.18 -11.67
C THR A 347 -16.35 8.96 -11.42
N PHE A 348 -16.89 9.45 -10.28
CA PHE A 348 -18.32 9.37 -10.01
C PHE A 348 -19.18 10.22 -10.96
N LEU A 349 -18.71 11.41 -11.33
CA LEU A 349 -19.39 12.26 -12.31
C LEU A 349 -19.48 11.60 -13.69
N ILE A 350 -18.38 11.01 -14.17
CA ILE A 350 -18.35 10.30 -15.44
C ILE A 350 -19.27 9.08 -15.40
N MET A 351 -19.22 8.28 -14.33
CA MET A 351 -20.08 7.11 -14.17
C MET A 351 -21.54 7.51 -14.04
N GLY A 352 -21.87 8.61 -13.34
CA GLY A 352 -23.19 9.20 -13.23
C GLY A 352 -23.73 9.69 -14.58
N ALA A 353 -22.91 10.39 -15.36
CA ALA A 353 -23.25 10.79 -16.74
C ALA A 353 -23.53 9.56 -17.63
N GLY A 354 -22.73 8.49 -17.46
CA GLY A 354 -22.97 7.21 -18.12
C GLY A 354 -24.30 6.57 -17.72
N LEU A 355 -24.71 6.69 -16.46
CA LEU A 355 -25.99 6.18 -15.96
C LEU A 355 -27.18 6.94 -16.57
N ILE A 356 -27.10 8.26 -16.70
CA ILE A 356 -28.14 9.12 -17.26
C ILE A 356 -28.31 8.86 -18.78
N ARG A 357 -27.19 8.73 -19.51
CA ARG A 357 -27.19 8.49 -20.96
C ARG A 357 -27.32 7.02 -21.36
N GLY A 358 -27.08 6.12 -20.44
CA GLY A 358 -26.90 4.71 -20.74
C GLY A 358 -28.16 3.89 -20.72
N ARG A 359 -28.99 3.93 -21.75
CA ARG A 359 -29.65 2.69 -22.19
C ARG A 359 -28.66 1.93 -23.08
N ARG A 360 -28.12 0.82 -22.57
CA ARG A 360 -27.38 -0.13 -23.39
C ARG A 360 -28.28 -0.60 -24.53
N SER A 361 -27.86 -0.42 -25.75
CA SER A 361 -28.21 -1.38 -26.79
C SER A 361 -27.66 -2.76 -26.34
N PRO A 362 -28.43 -3.84 -26.41
CA PRO A 362 -27.95 -5.16 -26.03
C PRO A 362 -26.72 -5.47 -26.91
N LEU A 363 -25.53 -5.49 -26.29
CA LEU A 363 -24.36 -6.06 -26.92
C LEU A 363 -24.71 -7.52 -27.21
N THR A 364 -24.92 -7.83 -28.47
CA THR A 364 -24.92 -9.18 -29.02
C THR A 364 -23.77 -9.93 -28.36
N ARG A 365 -24.12 -10.87 -27.50
CA ARG A 365 -23.25 -11.96 -27.09
C ARG A 365 -22.97 -12.74 -28.39
N SER A 366 -21.91 -12.40 -29.10
CA SER A 366 -21.30 -13.33 -30.04
C SER A 366 -20.64 -14.41 -29.20
N MET A 367 -21.17 -15.60 -29.29
CA MET A 367 -20.66 -16.86 -28.80
C MET A 367 -19.18 -17.06 -29.14
#